data_19ad800b2be4ee80fcaef6735fa8586a
#
_entry.id   19ad800b2be4ee80fcaef6735fa8586a
#
_cell.length_a   1.000
_cell.length_b   1.000
_cell.length_c   1.000
_cell.angle_alpha   90.00
_cell.angle_beta   90.00
_cell.angle_gamma   90.00
#
_symmetry.space_group_name_H-M   'P 1'
#
loop_
_entity.id
_entity.type
_entity.pdbx_description
1 polymer ?
#
loop_
_entity_poly.entity_id
_entity_poly.type
_entity_poly.pdbx_seq_one_letter_code
_entity_poly.pdbx_strand_id
1 'polypeptide(L)'
;MKGFYLKWLAVSIGVLTLAASCRKDDPVLPSEPTLVNPWEQVTGDIYGFFLLNEGNMGTNQASLDYYDYETGVYTRNIYGERNPYEVKDLGDVGNDIQIYGDKLWAVINCSNYVEVMDVNTVKHITKIAIPNCRYLAFKGKYAYVSAYAGPVQIAPDARIGYVAKIDTASLQVVDECIVGYQPEEMAIVGDKLYVANSGGYRVPNYDRTVSVIDLKTFTEEKKIDVAINLHRIQPDNYGNLYVSSRGDYYEIPSKTFIIDTSTDEVAYEFEDLPNTHMTLCRDSLFLYSTEWSYITNDWTVSYAIVNTRTREIVTRNFIKDGTEKRIQTPYGIAVNPNTGEFLVTDAKDYVRAGTLHCFGPDGIRKWSISTGNIPAHIVFTRKKLQPLEE
;
A
#
# COMPACT_ATOMS: atom_id res chain seq x y z
N MET A 1 2.60 -66.70 14.80
CA MET A 1 3.59 -65.88 14.03
C MET A 1 3.06 -65.20 12.80
N LYS A 2 1.97 -65.63 12.15
CA LYS A 2 1.42 -64.96 10.94
C LYS A 2 0.70 -63.62 11.21
N GLY A 3 0.21 -63.34 12.42
CA GLY A 3 -0.49 -62.06 12.71
C GLY A 3 0.44 -60.88 13.03
N PHE A 4 1.70 -61.12 13.33
CA PHE A 4 2.62 -60.05 13.70
C PHE A 4 3.20 -59.33 12.47
N TYR A 5 3.43 -60.03 11.40
CA TYR A 5 3.93 -59.44 10.12
C TYR A 5 2.87 -58.59 9.41
N LEU A 6 1.58 -58.93 9.55
CA LEU A 6 0.52 -58.16 8.90
C LEU A 6 0.33 -56.78 9.53
N LYS A 7 0.56 -56.65 10.85
CA LYS A 7 0.49 -55.35 11.55
C LYS A 7 1.65 -54.41 11.16
N TRP A 8 2.84 -54.96 10.96
CA TRP A 8 4.02 -54.18 10.52
C TRP A 8 3.89 -53.75 9.07
N LEU A 9 3.28 -54.55 8.22
CA LEU A 9 3.06 -54.20 6.80
C LEU A 9 2.02 -53.05 6.69
N ALA A 10 0.96 -53.07 7.53
CA ALA A 10 -0.04 -52.01 7.54
C ALA A 10 0.51 -50.68 8.08
N VAL A 11 1.40 -50.69 9.06
CA VAL A 11 2.09 -49.51 9.58
C VAL A 11 3.08 -48.93 8.55
N SER A 12 3.80 -49.80 7.84
CA SER A 12 4.75 -49.37 6.81
C SER A 12 4.07 -48.71 5.60
N ILE A 13 2.89 -49.22 5.21
CA ILE A 13 2.07 -48.62 4.14
C ILE A 13 1.47 -47.28 4.59
N GLY A 14 1.02 -47.17 5.84
CA GLY A 14 0.48 -45.93 6.40
C GLY A 14 1.52 -44.80 6.50
N VAL A 15 2.78 -45.15 6.81
CA VAL A 15 3.88 -44.17 6.87
C VAL A 15 4.32 -43.71 5.47
N LEU A 16 4.28 -44.61 4.47
CA LEU A 16 4.60 -44.28 3.08
C LEU A 16 3.53 -43.38 2.42
N THR A 17 2.26 -43.49 2.82
CA THR A 17 1.21 -42.61 2.30
C THR A 17 1.22 -41.21 2.90
N LEU A 18 1.76 -41.04 4.12
CA LEU A 18 1.95 -39.73 4.75
C LEU A 18 3.15 -38.94 4.16
N ALA A 19 4.12 -39.63 3.55
CA ALA A 19 5.27 -38.99 2.89
C ALA A 19 4.97 -38.55 1.45
N ALA A 20 3.81 -38.94 0.86
CA ALA A 20 3.42 -38.57 -0.50
C ALA A 20 2.51 -37.32 -0.58
N SER A 21 2.34 -36.57 0.52
CA SER A 21 1.75 -35.24 0.48
C SER A 21 2.79 -34.21 0.03
N CYS A 22 3.42 -34.43 -1.12
CA CYS A 22 3.97 -33.35 -1.89
C CYS A 22 2.80 -32.51 -2.36
N ARG A 23 2.59 -31.33 -1.81
CA ARG A 23 1.84 -30.27 -2.46
C ARG A 23 2.34 -30.24 -3.91
N LYS A 24 1.50 -30.67 -4.83
CA LYS A 24 1.70 -30.30 -6.23
C LYS A 24 1.48 -28.80 -6.23
N ASP A 25 2.56 -28.11 -6.29
CA ASP A 25 2.51 -26.71 -6.57
C ASP A 25 1.84 -26.54 -7.91
N ASP A 26 0.64 -25.99 -7.96
CA ASP A 26 -0.03 -25.70 -9.21
C ASP A 26 0.86 -24.73 -9.98
N PRO A 27 1.12 -24.97 -11.28
CA PRO A 27 1.91 -24.04 -12.06
C PRO A 27 1.24 -22.67 -12.04
N VAL A 28 2.03 -21.61 -11.87
CA VAL A 28 1.54 -20.25 -12.07
C VAL A 28 1.08 -20.14 -13.50
N LEU A 29 -0.24 -20.11 -13.70
CA LEU A 29 -0.80 -19.89 -15.03
C LEU A 29 -0.59 -18.40 -15.35
N PRO A 30 0.00 -18.07 -16.51
CA PRO A 30 0.06 -16.69 -16.97
C PRO A 30 -1.35 -16.08 -16.94
N SER A 31 -1.50 -14.87 -16.43
CA SER A 31 -2.78 -14.19 -16.52
C SER A 31 -3.02 -13.82 -17.98
N GLU A 32 -4.22 -14.09 -18.50
CA GLU A 32 -4.57 -13.62 -19.83
C GLU A 32 -4.67 -12.09 -19.80
N PRO A 33 -3.89 -11.37 -20.65
CA PRO A 33 -4.01 -9.94 -20.81
C PRO A 33 -5.43 -9.57 -21.25
N THR A 34 -6.03 -8.58 -20.62
CA THR A 34 -7.39 -8.11 -20.94
C THR A 34 -7.33 -6.75 -21.60
N LEU A 35 -7.83 -6.63 -22.82
CA LEU A 35 -8.00 -5.35 -23.48
C LEU A 35 -9.15 -4.58 -22.80
N VAL A 36 -8.82 -3.49 -22.12
CA VAL A 36 -9.76 -2.70 -21.31
C VAL A 36 -10.21 -1.44 -22.05
N ASN A 37 -9.27 -0.74 -22.67
CA ASN A 37 -9.54 0.50 -23.39
C ASN A 37 -8.71 0.56 -24.70
N PRO A 38 -9.24 0.09 -25.83
CA PRO A 38 -8.52 0.03 -27.11
C PRO A 38 -8.25 1.42 -27.73
N TRP A 39 -8.83 2.47 -27.17
CA TRP A 39 -8.74 3.83 -27.68
C TRP A 39 -7.91 4.76 -26.78
N GLU A 40 -7.24 4.19 -25.78
CA GLU A 40 -6.35 4.97 -24.92
C GLU A 40 -5.19 5.53 -25.74
N GLN A 41 -4.79 6.74 -25.40
CA GLN A 41 -3.59 7.36 -25.96
C GLN A 41 -2.71 7.79 -24.81
N VAL A 42 -1.43 7.47 -24.90
CA VAL A 42 -0.43 7.98 -23.95
C VAL A 42 -0.42 9.50 -24.02
N THR A 43 -0.72 10.13 -22.90
CA THR A 43 -0.67 11.58 -22.74
C THR A 43 0.48 11.94 -21.82
N GLY A 44 1.50 12.58 -22.38
CA GLY A 44 2.71 12.95 -21.65
C GLY A 44 3.69 11.77 -21.53
N ASP A 45 4.32 11.64 -20.36
CA ASP A 45 5.41 10.71 -20.10
C ASP A 45 5.03 9.51 -19.19
N ILE A 46 3.74 9.31 -18.92
CA ILE A 46 3.24 8.17 -18.17
C ILE A 46 2.78 7.09 -19.14
N TYR A 47 3.46 5.94 -19.13
CA TYR A 47 3.20 4.82 -20.02
C TYR A 47 2.30 3.75 -19.41
N GLY A 48 2.17 3.70 -18.10
CA GLY A 48 1.35 2.73 -17.41
C GLY A 48 1.28 2.97 -15.92
N PHE A 49 0.69 2.02 -15.21
CA PHE A 49 0.75 1.95 -13.76
C PHE A 49 0.83 0.51 -13.28
N PHE A 50 1.44 0.34 -12.12
CA PHE A 50 1.38 -0.90 -11.36
C PHE A 50 0.33 -0.78 -10.27
N LEU A 51 -0.41 -1.86 -10.03
CA LEU A 51 -1.35 -2.01 -8.92
C LEU A 51 -0.91 -3.18 -8.05
N LEU A 52 -0.54 -2.89 -6.81
CA LEU A 52 -0.25 -3.89 -5.79
C LEU A 52 -1.55 -4.30 -5.11
N ASN A 53 -1.88 -5.59 -5.22
CA ASN A 53 -2.95 -6.22 -4.47
C ASN A 53 -2.37 -6.76 -3.16
N GLU A 54 -2.93 -6.37 -2.00
CA GLU A 54 -2.39 -6.78 -0.70
C GLU A 54 -2.49 -8.29 -0.48
N GLY A 55 -3.60 -8.89 -0.90
CA GLY A 55 -3.96 -10.25 -0.49
C GLY A 55 -4.38 -10.32 0.97
N ASN A 56 -4.98 -11.43 1.37
CA ASN A 56 -5.36 -11.65 2.76
C ASN A 56 -4.18 -12.13 3.61
N MET A 57 -4.06 -11.61 4.82
CA MET A 57 -3.03 -12.03 5.76
C MET A 57 -3.08 -13.55 6.02
N GLY A 58 -1.95 -14.21 5.90
CA GLY A 58 -1.80 -15.66 6.06
C GLY A 58 -2.13 -16.49 4.81
N THR A 59 -2.50 -15.84 3.67
CA THR A 59 -2.83 -16.56 2.44
C THR A 59 -1.70 -16.58 1.41
N ASN A 60 -0.69 -15.71 1.55
CA ASN A 60 0.41 -15.56 0.61
C ASN A 60 -0.06 -15.25 -0.82
N GLN A 61 -0.99 -14.30 -0.95
CA GLN A 61 -1.67 -13.94 -2.21
C GLN A 61 -1.46 -12.47 -2.62
N ALA A 62 -0.44 -11.79 -2.09
CA ALA A 62 -0.05 -10.51 -2.65
C ALA A 62 0.34 -10.68 -4.11
N SER A 63 -0.16 -9.81 -4.98
CA SER A 63 0.10 -9.87 -6.42
C SER A 63 0.27 -8.49 -7.02
N LEU A 64 0.93 -8.42 -8.16
CA LEU A 64 1.20 -7.18 -8.87
C LEU A 64 0.53 -7.20 -10.23
N ASP A 65 -0.35 -6.25 -10.50
CA ASP A 65 -0.99 -6.06 -11.79
C ASP A 65 -0.36 -4.87 -12.52
N TYR A 66 -0.50 -4.83 -13.85
CA TYR A 66 0.02 -3.75 -14.70
C TYR A 66 -1.00 -3.32 -15.75
N TYR A 67 -1.15 -2.02 -15.94
CA TYR A 67 -1.90 -1.43 -17.04
C TYR A 67 -0.98 -0.64 -17.96
N ASP A 68 -1.10 -0.90 -19.26
CA ASP A 68 -0.36 -0.24 -20.32
C ASP A 68 -1.28 0.76 -21.05
N TYR A 69 -0.94 2.05 -20.98
CA TYR A 69 -1.69 3.12 -21.67
C TYR A 69 -1.51 3.11 -23.19
N GLU A 70 -0.41 2.54 -23.74
CA GLU A 70 -0.22 2.48 -25.20
C GLU A 70 -1.15 1.46 -25.84
N THR A 71 -1.34 0.33 -25.19
CA THR A 71 -2.12 -0.79 -25.73
C THR A 71 -3.53 -0.87 -25.16
N GLY A 72 -3.79 -0.19 -24.02
CA GLY A 72 -5.04 -0.32 -23.27
C GLY A 72 -5.23 -1.68 -22.62
N VAL A 73 -4.14 -2.43 -22.43
CA VAL A 73 -4.16 -3.81 -21.90
C VAL A 73 -3.85 -3.78 -20.40
N TYR A 74 -4.65 -4.56 -19.67
CA TYR A 74 -4.44 -4.85 -18.25
C TYR A 74 -3.98 -6.28 -18.06
N THR A 75 -2.84 -6.47 -17.39
CA THR A 75 -2.24 -7.76 -17.09
C THR A 75 -2.27 -8.02 -15.60
N ARG A 76 -2.96 -9.05 -15.15
CA ARG A 76 -2.96 -9.46 -13.75
C ARG A 76 -1.73 -10.31 -13.43
N ASN A 77 -1.24 -10.17 -12.20
CA ASN A 77 -0.10 -10.92 -11.67
C ASN A 77 1.14 -10.91 -12.58
N ILE A 78 1.49 -9.72 -13.07
CA ILE A 78 2.67 -9.53 -13.93
C ILE A 78 3.97 -10.01 -13.24
N TYR A 79 4.05 -9.94 -11.89
CA TYR A 79 5.21 -10.43 -11.16
C TYR A 79 5.40 -11.94 -11.35
N GLY A 80 4.36 -12.73 -11.15
CA GLY A 80 4.42 -14.19 -11.34
C GLY A 80 4.73 -14.58 -12.79
N GLU A 81 4.21 -13.83 -13.77
CA GLU A 81 4.51 -14.04 -15.19
C GLU A 81 6.00 -13.80 -15.50
N ARG A 82 6.59 -12.73 -14.93
CA ARG A 82 7.98 -12.32 -15.20
C ARG A 82 9.02 -13.11 -14.40
N ASN A 83 8.60 -13.77 -13.31
CA ASN A 83 9.47 -14.47 -12.38
C ASN A 83 9.03 -15.93 -12.15
N PRO A 84 8.91 -16.76 -13.19
CA PRO A 84 8.33 -18.11 -13.07
C PRO A 84 9.17 -19.08 -12.23
N TYR A 85 10.43 -18.75 -11.95
CA TYR A 85 11.34 -19.56 -11.14
C TYR A 85 11.51 -19.06 -9.71
N GLU A 86 10.97 -17.87 -9.41
CA GLU A 86 10.91 -17.33 -8.05
C GLU A 86 9.76 -18.00 -7.26
N VAL A 87 9.73 -17.75 -5.95
CA VAL A 87 8.64 -18.23 -5.10
C VAL A 87 7.31 -17.72 -5.67
N LYS A 88 6.33 -18.58 -5.77
CA LYS A 88 5.11 -18.48 -6.60
C LYS A 88 4.41 -17.16 -6.58
N ASP A 89 4.23 -16.53 -5.46
CA ASP A 89 3.54 -15.25 -5.33
C ASP A 89 4.50 -14.18 -4.81
N LEU A 90 4.08 -12.93 -4.92
CA LEU A 90 4.87 -11.80 -4.39
C LEU A 90 5.04 -11.88 -2.87
N GLY A 91 4.24 -12.69 -2.18
CA GLY A 91 4.29 -12.96 -0.75
C GLY A 91 2.97 -12.68 -0.02
N ASP A 92 3.05 -12.38 1.26
CA ASP A 92 1.91 -12.19 2.14
C ASP A 92 1.79 -10.72 2.57
N VAL A 93 0.68 -10.09 2.23
CA VAL A 93 0.31 -8.68 2.44
C VAL A 93 1.26 -7.67 1.77
N GLY A 94 0.89 -7.24 0.57
CA GLY A 94 1.55 -6.12 -0.13
C GLY A 94 1.10 -4.77 0.44
N ASN A 95 1.99 -4.05 1.13
CA ASN A 95 1.61 -2.88 1.92
C ASN A 95 1.94 -1.53 1.29
N ASP A 96 2.91 -1.46 0.41
CA ASP A 96 3.29 -0.25 -0.34
C ASP A 96 4.06 -0.60 -1.61
N ILE A 97 3.97 0.27 -2.62
CA ILE A 97 4.71 0.13 -3.87
C ILE A 97 5.15 1.49 -4.38
N GLN A 98 6.43 1.62 -4.71
CA GLN A 98 6.98 2.86 -5.25
C GLN A 98 8.06 2.59 -6.31
N ILE A 99 8.23 3.54 -7.22
CA ILE A 99 9.31 3.54 -8.22
C ILE A 99 10.37 4.55 -7.82
N TYR A 100 11.61 4.10 -7.75
CA TYR A 100 12.75 4.99 -7.54
C TYR A 100 13.91 4.64 -8.45
N GLY A 101 14.28 5.58 -9.32
CA GLY A 101 15.28 5.38 -10.37
C GLY A 101 14.81 4.36 -11.41
N ASP A 102 15.54 3.27 -11.53
CA ASP A 102 15.29 2.14 -12.42
C ASP A 102 14.65 0.93 -11.69
N LYS A 103 14.24 1.13 -10.43
CA LYS A 103 13.73 0.06 -9.58
C LYS A 103 12.30 0.27 -9.17
N LEU A 104 11.54 -0.81 -9.16
CA LEU A 104 10.22 -0.94 -8.56
C LEU A 104 10.37 -1.65 -7.21
N TRP A 105 9.90 -1.00 -6.15
CA TRP A 105 10.03 -1.45 -4.76
C TRP A 105 8.65 -1.80 -4.22
N ALA A 106 8.46 -3.01 -3.70
CA ALA A 106 7.22 -3.43 -3.07
C ALA A 106 7.47 -3.90 -1.64
N VAL A 107 6.74 -3.35 -0.69
CA VAL A 107 6.77 -3.76 0.72
C VAL A 107 5.84 -4.93 0.91
N ILE A 108 6.37 -6.07 1.35
CA ILE A 108 5.62 -7.29 1.61
C ILE A 108 5.63 -7.56 3.12
N ASN A 109 4.64 -6.99 3.79
CA ASN A 109 4.59 -6.81 5.23
C ASN A 109 4.71 -8.13 6.01
N CYS A 110 3.77 -9.05 5.82
CA CYS A 110 3.74 -10.30 6.59
C CYS A 110 4.78 -11.31 6.12
N SER A 111 5.39 -11.10 4.95
CA SER A 111 6.59 -11.86 4.51
C SER A 111 7.90 -11.25 5.01
N ASN A 112 7.86 -10.09 5.66
CA ASN A 112 9.00 -9.45 6.31
C ASN A 112 10.14 -9.06 5.36
N TYR A 113 9.82 -8.57 4.16
CA TYR A 113 10.83 -8.06 3.22
C TYR A 113 10.28 -6.97 2.31
N VAL A 114 11.21 -6.21 1.76
CA VAL A 114 10.97 -5.34 0.61
C VAL A 114 11.48 -6.08 -0.64
N GLU A 115 10.57 -6.33 -1.58
CA GLU A 115 10.90 -6.86 -2.90
C GLU A 115 11.41 -5.72 -3.78
N VAL A 116 12.56 -5.90 -4.42
CA VAL A 116 13.14 -4.95 -5.37
C VAL A 116 13.19 -5.59 -6.75
N MET A 117 12.59 -4.94 -7.73
CA MET A 117 12.48 -5.38 -9.12
C MET A 117 13.06 -4.33 -10.08
N ASP A 118 13.46 -4.74 -11.25
CA ASP A 118 13.71 -3.83 -12.37
C ASP A 118 12.37 -3.27 -12.89
N VAL A 119 12.24 -1.95 -13.02
CA VAL A 119 10.97 -1.31 -13.36
C VAL A 119 10.53 -1.54 -14.81
N ASN A 120 11.47 -1.84 -15.73
CA ASN A 120 11.13 -2.05 -17.14
C ASN A 120 10.74 -3.49 -17.44
N THR A 121 11.20 -4.45 -16.63
CA THR A 121 11.00 -5.88 -16.88
C THR A 121 10.17 -6.57 -15.79
N VAL A 122 10.02 -5.95 -14.61
CA VAL A 122 9.44 -6.53 -13.38
C VAL A 122 10.20 -7.77 -12.90
N LYS A 123 11.41 -8.00 -13.39
CA LYS A 123 12.26 -9.10 -12.94
C LYS A 123 12.80 -8.81 -11.54
N HIS A 124 12.78 -9.85 -10.71
CA HIS A 124 13.36 -9.86 -9.38
C HIS A 124 14.84 -9.45 -9.41
N ILE A 125 15.24 -8.56 -8.49
CA ILE A 125 16.62 -8.20 -8.23
C ILE A 125 17.07 -8.75 -6.88
N THR A 126 16.33 -8.45 -5.81
CA THR A 126 16.63 -8.91 -4.45
C THR A 126 15.44 -8.72 -3.51
N LYS A 127 15.49 -9.45 -2.38
CA LYS A 127 14.62 -9.24 -1.21
C LYS A 127 15.45 -8.68 -0.06
N ILE A 128 15.03 -7.53 0.48
CA ILE A 128 15.69 -6.91 1.63
C ILE A 128 14.87 -7.26 2.87
N ALA A 129 15.44 -8.05 3.77
CA ALA A 129 14.76 -8.51 4.98
C ALA A 129 14.56 -7.35 5.97
N ILE A 130 13.32 -6.99 6.24
CA ILE A 130 12.92 -5.99 7.23
C ILE A 130 11.64 -6.50 7.91
N PRO A 131 11.72 -6.93 9.17
CA PRO A 131 10.54 -7.46 9.89
C PRO A 131 9.41 -6.44 9.97
N ASN A 132 8.21 -6.85 9.56
CA ASN A 132 6.99 -6.04 9.58
C ASN A 132 7.17 -4.65 8.95
N CYS A 133 7.82 -4.59 7.78
CA CYS A 133 7.96 -3.38 6.97
C CYS A 133 6.59 -2.84 6.52
N ARG A 134 6.44 -1.51 6.47
CA ARG A 134 5.16 -0.86 6.20
C ARG A 134 5.16 0.02 4.97
N TYR A 135 5.89 1.13 4.97
CA TYR A 135 5.87 2.14 3.92
C TYR A 135 7.27 2.53 3.50
N LEU A 136 7.37 3.08 2.29
CA LEU A 136 8.60 3.55 1.65
C LEU A 136 8.63 5.07 1.56
N ALA A 137 9.81 5.64 1.70
CA ALA A 137 10.11 7.02 1.27
C ALA A 137 11.52 7.07 0.67
N PHE A 138 11.77 7.99 -0.25
CA PHE A 138 13.05 8.04 -0.96
C PHE A 138 13.63 9.44 -0.99
N LYS A 139 14.95 9.55 -0.76
CA LYS A 139 15.69 10.80 -0.96
C LYS A 139 17.15 10.53 -1.30
N GLY A 140 17.63 11.10 -2.42
CA GLY A 140 19.01 10.96 -2.86
C GLY A 140 19.38 9.50 -3.09
N LYS A 141 20.39 8.99 -2.41
CA LYS A 141 20.83 7.60 -2.54
C LYS A 141 20.21 6.64 -1.52
N TYR A 142 19.19 7.08 -0.79
CA TYR A 142 18.60 6.27 0.26
C TYR A 142 17.11 6.04 0.07
N ALA A 143 16.70 4.82 0.39
CA ALA A 143 15.33 4.45 0.69
C ALA A 143 15.16 4.36 2.21
N TYR A 144 13.98 4.71 2.69
CA TYR A 144 13.58 4.63 4.09
C TYR A 144 12.35 3.74 4.19
N VAL A 145 12.34 2.84 5.16
CA VAL A 145 11.25 1.87 5.35
C VAL A 145 10.80 1.93 6.80
N SER A 146 9.54 2.30 7.04
CA SER A 146 8.94 2.19 8.37
C SER A 146 8.67 0.73 8.71
N ALA A 147 8.88 0.34 9.95
CA ALA A 147 8.74 -1.05 10.38
C ALA A 147 8.28 -1.16 11.84
N TYR A 148 7.38 -2.12 12.08
CA TYR A 148 7.05 -2.52 13.45
C TYR A 148 8.18 -3.39 14.00
N ALA A 149 8.45 -3.30 15.28
CA ALA A 149 9.47 -4.15 15.91
C ALA A 149 8.91 -5.51 16.40
N GLY A 150 7.68 -5.83 16.06
CA GLY A 150 6.99 -7.03 16.51
C GLY A 150 5.89 -7.47 15.53
N PRO A 151 5.21 -8.58 15.82
CA PRO A 151 4.20 -9.13 14.93
C PRO A 151 2.98 -8.21 14.79
N VAL A 152 2.26 -8.35 13.68
CA VAL A 152 0.97 -7.68 13.42
C VAL A 152 -0.11 -8.39 14.23
N GLN A 153 -0.26 -8.01 15.49
CA GLN A 153 -1.26 -8.53 16.41
C GLN A 153 -1.53 -7.54 17.53
N ILE A 154 -2.69 -7.63 18.16
CA ILE A 154 -3.01 -6.82 19.36
C ILE A 154 -2.01 -7.15 20.46
N ALA A 155 -1.19 -6.15 20.83
CA ALA A 155 -0.14 -6.26 21.84
C ALA A 155 -0.01 -4.90 22.56
N PRO A 156 -0.68 -4.71 23.71
CA PRO A 156 -0.58 -3.47 24.49
C PRO A 156 0.85 -3.13 24.90
N ASP A 157 1.71 -4.13 25.00
CA ASP A 157 3.14 -4.06 25.34
C ASP A 157 4.06 -4.20 24.11
N ALA A 158 3.54 -3.96 22.89
CA ALA A 158 4.32 -3.99 21.66
C ALA A 158 5.60 -3.14 21.77
N ARG A 159 6.65 -3.61 21.10
CA ARG A 159 7.91 -2.88 21.02
C ARG A 159 7.75 -1.59 20.22
N ILE A 160 8.58 -0.60 20.55
CA ILE A 160 8.69 0.63 19.77
C ILE A 160 9.20 0.31 18.35
N GLY A 161 8.67 1.01 17.34
CA GLY A 161 9.04 0.81 15.93
C GLY A 161 10.29 1.58 15.52
N TYR A 162 10.66 1.41 14.25
CA TYR A 162 11.85 2.05 13.69
C TYR A 162 11.66 2.37 12.20
N VAL A 163 12.58 3.18 11.67
CA VAL A 163 12.77 3.39 10.24
C VAL A 163 14.11 2.80 9.84
N ALA A 164 14.12 1.86 8.90
CA ALA A 164 15.34 1.35 8.29
C ALA A 164 15.78 2.25 7.14
N LYS A 165 17.09 2.53 7.04
CA LYS A 165 17.72 3.27 5.94
C LYS A 165 18.50 2.32 5.06
N ILE A 166 18.18 2.31 3.77
CA ILE A 166 18.74 1.42 2.77
C ILE A 166 19.53 2.26 1.75
N ASP A 167 20.74 1.84 1.43
CA ASP A 167 21.46 2.40 0.27
C ASP A 167 20.91 1.79 -1.02
N THR A 168 20.39 2.62 -1.94
CA THR A 168 19.69 2.19 -3.14
C THR A 168 20.59 1.57 -4.22
N ALA A 169 21.91 1.70 -4.09
CA ALA A 169 22.87 1.09 -5.01
C ALA A 169 23.30 -0.30 -4.51
N SER A 170 23.68 -0.41 -3.23
CA SER A 170 24.08 -1.69 -2.64
C SER A 170 22.91 -2.56 -2.23
N LEU A 171 21.70 -1.99 -2.06
CA LEU A 171 20.47 -2.64 -1.59
C LEU A 171 20.62 -3.27 -0.19
N GLN A 172 21.44 -2.62 0.65
CA GLN A 172 21.70 -3.05 2.03
C GLN A 172 21.13 -2.05 3.03
N VAL A 173 20.59 -2.53 4.14
CA VAL A 173 20.27 -1.70 5.30
C VAL A 173 21.57 -1.17 5.87
N VAL A 174 21.70 0.15 5.98
CA VAL A 174 22.94 0.82 6.43
C VAL A 174 22.76 1.53 7.78
N ASP A 175 21.52 1.77 8.21
CA ASP A 175 21.23 2.45 9.47
C ASP A 175 19.77 2.21 9.91
N GLU A 176 19.46 2.46 11.20
CA GLU A 176 18.09 2.41 11.74
C GLU A 176 17.87 3.56 12.72
N CYS A 177 16.67 4.15 12.67
CA CYS A 177 16.25 5.20 13.60
C CYS A 177 15.00 4.75 14.35
N ILE A 178 15.06 4.70 15.68
CA ILE A 178 13.93 4.40 16.54
C ILE A 178 12.95 5.58 16.50
N VAL A 179 11.63 5.29 16.38
CA VAL A 179 10.56 6.29 16.27
C VAL A 179 9.45 6.06 17.32
N GLY A 180 8.20 6.05 16.92
CA GLY A 180 7.07 5.71 17.78
C GLY A 180 6.62 4.27 17.65
N TYR A 181 5.46 3.98 18.23
CA TYR A 181 4.86 2.64 18.13
C TYR A 181 4.15 2.46 16.81
N GLN A 182 4.45 1.33 16.14
CA GLN A 182 3.79 0.91 14.92
C GLN A 182 3.75 2.04 13.87
N PRO A 183 4.94 2.48 13.38
CA PRO A 183 5.05 3.53 12.39
C PRO A 183 4.44 3.10 11.06
N GLU A 184 3.67 3.99 10.47
CA GLU A 184 2.95 3.82 9.22
C GLU A 184 3.59 4.67 8.10
N GLU A 185 2.78 5.40 7.31
CA GLU A 185 3.26 6.18 6.18
C GLU A 185 4.22 7.30 6.59
N MET A 186 5.11 7.64 5.67
CA MET A 186 6.17 8.61 5.87
C MET A 186 6.17 9.64 4.76
N ALA A 187 6.57 10.88 5.09
CA ALA A 187 6.72 11.96 4.14
C ALA A 187 8.06 12.69 4.34
N ILE A 188 8.67 13.13 3.23
CA ILE A 188 9.91 13.92 3.27
C ILE A 188 9.61 15.35 2.83
N VAL A 189 9.98 16.32 3.69
CA VAL A 189 9.96 17.74 3.35
C VAL A 189 11.32 18.34 3.69
N GLY A 190 11.98 18.95 2.71
CA GLY A 190 13.36 19.41 2.89
C GLY A 190 14.28 18.27 3.31
N ASP A 191 15.05 18.45 4.37
CA ASP A 191 15.97 17.45 4.94
C ASP A 191 15.39 16.69 6.14
N LYS A 192 14.07 16.71 6.30
CA LYS A 192 13.36 16.01 7.38
C LYS A 192 12.48 14.88 6.82
N LEU A 193 12.44 13.77 7.55
CA LEU A 193 11.51 12.67 7.34
C LEU A 193 10.50 12.67 8.50
N TYR A 194 9.23 12.72 8.16
CA TYR A 194 8.09 12.69 9.08
C TYR A 194 7.45 11.32 9.05
N VAL A 195 7.24 10.72 10.21
CA VAL A 195 6.74 9.34 10.36
C VAL A 195 5.48 9.33 11.21
N ALA A 196 4.36 8.90 10.64
CA ALA A 196 3.11 8.76 11.38
C ALA A 196 3.16 7.51 12.27
N ASN A 197 3.03 7.68 13.60
CA ASN A 197 3.02 6.58 14.54
C ASN A 197 1.58 6.26 14.95
N SER A 198 1.13 5.04 14.67
CA SER A 198 -0.25 4.65 14.95
C SER A 198 -0.44 4.05 16.34
N GLY A 199 0.46 3.19 16.75
CA GLY A 199 0.20 2.32 17.89
C GLY A 199 -1.08 1.50 17.72
N GLY A 200 -1.52 1.26 16.46
CA GLY A 200 -2.85 0.75 16.13
C GLY A 200 -3.18 -0.61 16.72
N TYR A 201 -2.17 -1.43 17.02
CA TYR A 201 -2.34 -2.71 17.69
C TYR A 201 -2.09 -2.67 19.21
N ARG A 202 -1.86 -1.49 19.79
CA ARG A 202 -1.68 -1.28 21.24
C ARG A 202 -2.96 -0.89 21.97
N VAL A 203 -4.10 -1.29 21.49
CA VAL A 203 -5.41 -0.95 22.06
C VAL A 203 -5.45 -1.19 23.60
N PRO A 204 -5.91 -0.22 24.40
CA PRO A 204 -6.37 1.14 24.04
C PRO A 204 -5.25 2.21 24.00
N ASN A 205 -3.98 1.82 24.15
CA ASN A 205 -2.84 2.70 24.32
C ASN A 205 -2.22 3.08 22.96
N TYR A 206 -3.00 3.64 22.06
CA TYR A 206 -2.53 4.10 20.74
C TYR A 206 -1.35 5.08 20.86
N ASP A 207 -0.45 5.09 19.86
CA ASP A 207 0.45 6.23 19.69
C ASP A 207 -0.33 7.40 19.07
N ARG A 208 0.23 8.61 19.19
CA ARG A 208 -0.44 9.82 18.76
C ARG A 208 0.50 10.84 18.12
N THR A 209 1.71 10.39 17.79
CA THR A 209 2.80 11.30 17.41
C THR A 209 3.22 11.14 15.95
N VAL A 210 3.72 12.23 15.37
CA VAL A 210 4.56 12.22 14.17
C VAL A 210 6.01 12.42 14.61
N SER A 211 6.87 11.42 14.35
CA SER A 211 8.31 11.53 14.57
C SER A 211 8.96 12.35 13.47
N VAL A 212 9.85 13.27 13.84
CA VAL A 212 10.64 14.11 12.92
C VAL A 212 12.08 13.64 12.96
N ILE A 213 12.61 13.15 11.85
CA ILE A 213 13.97 12.63 11.71
C ILE A 213 14.78 13.59 10.83
N ASP A 214 15.92 14.08 11.30
CA ASP A 214 16.92 14.75 10.46
C ASP A 214 17.60 13.73 9.56
N LEU A 215 17.52 13.90 8.24
CA LEU A 215 18.06 12.95 7.27
C LEU A 215 19.59 13.01 7.12
N LYS A 216 20.25 14.06 7.63
CA LYS A 216 21.71 14.19 7.61
C LYS A 216 22.36 13.34 8.70
N THR A 217 21.81 13.43 9.93
CA THR A 217 22.28 12.66 11.07
C THR A 217 21.59 11.32 11.22
N PHE A 218 20.42 11.18 10.61
CA PHE A 218 19.48 10.07 10.73
C PHE A 218 19.08 9.79 12.18
N THR A 219 18.74 10.85 12.91
CA THR A 219 18.28 10.80 14.30
C THR A 219 16.95 11.52 14.47
N GLU A 220 16.09 10.98 15.34
CA GLU A 220 14.84 11.65 15.72
C GLU A 220 15.15 12.92 16.52
N GLU A 221 14.68 14.07 16.03
CA GLU A 221 14.87 15.36 16.67
C GLU A 221 13.69 15.76 17.57
N LYS A 222 12.47 15.36 17.16
CA LYS A 222 11.23 15.82 17.79
C LYS A 222 10.11 14.83 17.55
N LYS A 223 9.12 14.82 18.44
CA LYS A 223 7.79 14.24 18.21
C LYS A 223 6.72 15.33 18.25
N ILE A 224 5.89 15.37 17.25
CA ILE A 224 4.72 16.26 17.16
C ILE A 224 3.52 15.48 17.68
N ASP A 225 2.89 15.99 18.74
CA ASP A 225 1.64 15.42 19.27
C ASP A 225 0.47 15.86 18.36
N VAL A 226 -0.23 14.91 17.73
CA VAL A 226 -1.30 15.19 16.77
C VAL A 226 -2.63 14.58 17.24
N ALA A 227 -2.79 13.28 17.07
CA ALA A 227 -4.00 12.53 17.41
C ALA A 227 -3.68 11.04 17.48
N ILE A 228 -4.53 10.25 18.11
CA ILE A 228 -4.34 8.81 18.24
C ILE A 228 -4.39 8.11 16.87
N ASN A 229 -3.69 6.97 16.75
CA ASN A 229 -3.81 6.04 15.64
C ASN A 229 -3.61 6.70 14.27
N LEU A 230 -2.49 7.42 14.10
CA LEU A 230 -2.14 8.08 12.84
C LEU A 230 -1.85 7.05 11.75
N HIS A 231 -2.13 7.39 10.48
CA HIS A 231 -1.97 6.43 9.40
C HIS A 231 -1.29 7.04 8.17
N ARG A 232 -2.00 7.87 7.41
CA ARG A 232 -1.49 8.46 6.18
C ARG A 232 -0.87 9.82 6.45
N ILE A 233 0.19 10.13 5.70
CA ILE A 233 0.86 11.41 5.74
C ILE A 233 1.34 11.80 4.34
N GLN A 234 0.84 12.92 3.81
CA GLN A 234 1.15 13.39 2.46
C GLN A 234 1.61 14.86 2.49
N PRO A 235 2.76 15.19 1.86
CA PRO A 235 3.23 16.56 1.78
C PRO A 235 2.48 17.33 0.70
N ASP A 236 2.13 18.58 0.96
CA ASP A 236 1.67 19.51 -0.08
C ASP A 236 2.84 20.30 -0.72
N ASN A 237 2.50 21.19 -1.66
CA ASN A 237 3.48 22.02 -2.35
C ASN A 237 3.85 23.29 -1.56
N TYR A 238 3.29 23.47 -0.35
CA TYR A 238 3.41 24.71 0.46
C TYR A 238 4.12 24.51 1.78
N GLY A 239 4.69 23.32 2.00
CA GLY A 239 5.40 23.00 3.23
C GLY A 239 4.51 22.52 4.36
N ASN A 240 3.32 22.01 4.04
CA ASN A 240 2.47 21.37 5.02
C ASN A 240 2.40 19.86 4.78
N LEU A 241 2.03 19.13 5.84
CA LEU A 241 1.72 17.71 5.79
C LEU A 241 0.25 17.50 6.15
N TYR A 242 -0.47 16.79 5.31
CA TYR A 242 -1.80 16.29 5.61
C TYR A 242 -1.67 14.94 6.29
N VAL A 243 -2.23 14.81 7.49
CA VAL A 243 -2.08 13.61 8.33
C VAL A 243 -3.46 13.08 8.69
N SER A 244 -3.69 11.78 8.51
CA SER A 244 -4.92 11.13 8.93
C SER A 244 -4.78 10.41 10.27
N SER A 245 -5.84 10.51 11.09
CA SER A 245 -6.07 9.68 12.26
C SER A 245 -7.21 8.72 11.97
N ARG A 246 -7.07 7.44 12.31
CA ARG A 246 -8.15 6.46 12.24
C ARG A 246 -9.12 6.52 13.43
N GLY A 247 -8.80 7.36 14.44
CA GLY A 247 -9.53 7.34 15.71
C GLY A 247 -9.36 6.02 16.47
N ASP A 248 -10.34 5.68 17.29
CA ASP A 248 -10.35 4.45 18.09
C ASP A 248 -11.36 3.40 17.59
N TYR A 249 -12.04 3.69 16.49
CA TYR A 249 -13.14 2.91 15.88
C TYR A 249 -14.42 2.85 16.73
N TYR A 250 -14.50 3.62 17.83
CA TYR A 250 -15.64 3.64 18.76
C TYR A 250 -16.17 5.06 19.02
N GLU A 251 -15.49 5.81 19.89
CA GLU A 251 -15.93 7.14 20.32
C GLU A 251 -15.18 8.27 19.62
N ILE A 252 -13.93 8.03 19.24
CA ILE A 252 -13.08 9.03 18.59
C ILE A 252 -13.07 8.74 17.09
N PRO A 253 -13.71 9.61 16.28
CA PRO A 253 -13.80 9.40 14.84
C PRO A 253 -12.47 9.63 14.13
N SER A 254 -12.35 9.13 12.90
CA SER A 254 -11.28 9.48 11.98
C SER A 254 -11.32 10.97 11.65
N LYS A 255 -10.12 11.57 11.52
CA LYS A 255 -9.95 13.00 11.22
C LYS A 255 -8.73 13.26 10.35
N THR A 256 -8.70 14.45 9.75
CA THR A 256 -7.55 14.96 8.99
C THR A 256 -6.96 16.19 9.68
N PHE A 257 -5.64 16.21 9.79
CA PHE A 257 -4.85 17.30 10.39
C PHE A 257 -3.87 17.88 9.39
N ILE A 258 -3.45 19.12 9.61
CA ILE A 258 -2.36 19.74 8.86
C ILE A 258 -1.24 20.10 9.84
N ILE A 259 -0.02 19.67 9.52
CA ILE A 259 1.20 20.07 10.20
C ILE A 259 1.94 21.09 9.33
N ASP A 260 2.34 22.22 9.90
CA ASP A 260 3.26 23.17 9.28
C ASP A 260 4.70 22.70 9.54
N THR A 261 5.43 22.34 8.48
CA THR A 261 6.80 21.81 8.61
C THR A 261 7.85 22.90 8.92
N SER A 262 7.48 24.17 8.85
CA SER A 262 8.38 25.27 9.25
C SER A 262 8.46 25.43 10.76
N THR A 263 7.40 25.07 11.48
CA THR A 263 7.31 25.12 12.93
C THR A 263 7.32 23.74 13.59
N ASP A 264 7.06 22.69 12.81
CA ASP A 264 6.79 21.33 13.27
C ASP A 264 5.66 21.29 14.32
N GLU A 265 4.53 21.93 13.99
CA GLU A 265 3.34 22.02 14.84
C GLU A 265 2.08 21.75 14.05
N VAL A 266 1.02 21.27 14.73
CA VAL A 266 -0.32 21.15 14.14
C VAL A 266 -0.88 22.53 13.86
N ALA A 267 -1.05 22.88 12.59
CA ALA A 267 -1.53 24.17 12.14
C ALA A 267 -3.04 24.20 11.92
N TYR A 268 -3.67 23.05 11.69
CA TYR A 268 -5.10 22.97 11.42
C TYR A 268 -5.66 21.57 11.68
N GLU A 269 -6.90 21.49 12.13
CA GLU A 269 -7.70 20.29 12.27
C GLU A 269 -9.00 20.47 11.47
N PHE A 270 -9.34 19.55 10.60
CA PHE A 270 -10.64 19.54 9.94
C PHE A 270 -11.70 18.96 10.89
N GLU A 271 -12.76 19.72 11.15
CA GLU A 271 -13.85 19.29 12.06
C GLU A 271 -14.59 18.04 11.54
N ASP A 272 -14.83 17.99 10.22
CA ASP A 272 -15.60 16.94 9.56
C ASP A 272 -14.92 16.54 8.24
N LEU A 273 -13.78 15.88 8.34
CA LEU A 273 -13.06 15.29 7.21
C LEU A 273 -12.40 13.98 7.63
N PRO A 274 -13.20 12.89 7.73
CA PRO A 274 -12.66 11.57 7.97
C PRO A 274 -11.81 11.13 6.78
N ASN A 275 -10.74 10.34 7.03
CA ASN A 275 -9.74 10.04 6.02
C ASN A 275 -9.07 8.69 6.27
N THR A 276 -9.41 7.71 5.46
CA THR A 276 -8.76 6.40 5.47
C THR A 276 -7.56 6.38 4.52
N HIS A 277 -7.70 7.00 3.33
CA HIS A 277 -6.65 7.06 2.33
C HIS A 277 -6.74 8.35 1.52
N MET A 278 -5.59 8.87 1.11
CA MET A 278 -5.49 10.10 0.33
C MET A 278 -4.36 10.05 -0.68
N THR A 279 -4.50 10.85 -1.73
CA THR A 279 -3.47 11.06 -2.74
C THR A 279 -3.47 12.51 -3.20
N LEU A 280 -2.30 13.11 -3.33
CA LEU A 280 -2.13 14.48 -3.79
C LEU A 280 -1.88 14.51 -5.29
N CYS A 281 -2.62 15.35 -6.01
CA CYS A 281 -2.33 15.71 -7.38
C CYS A 281 -2.35 17.24 -7.53
N ARG A 282 -1.20 17.86 -7.76
CA ARG A 282 -1.03 19.32 -7.78
C ARG A 282 -1.50 19.96 -6.46
N ASP A 283 -2.53 20.83 -6.50
CA ASP A 283 -3.13 21.46 -5.32
C ASP A 283 -4.40 20.75 -4.83
N SER A 284 -4.70 19.56 -5.36
CA SER A 284 -5.89 18.81 -5.02
C SER A 284 -5.54 17.54 -4.26
N LEU A 285 -5.97 17.46 -3.02
CA LEU A 285 -5.90 16.25 -2.21
C LEU A 285 -7.20 15.48 -2.37
N PHE A 286 -7.14 14.37 -3.08
CA PHE A 286 -8.24 13.41 -3.21
C PHE A 286 -8.19 12.45 -2.03
N LEU A 287 -9.32 12.22 -1.39
CA LEU A 287 -9.41 11.30 -0.27
C LEU A 287 -10.76 10.58 -0.21
N TYR A 288 -10.75 9.43 0.44
CA TYR A 288 -11.95 8.75 0.88
C TYR A 288 -11.81 8.31 2.34
N SER A 289 -12.94 8.09 2.99
CA SER A 289 -13.03 7.42 4.27
C SER A 289 -13.96 6.22 4.18
N THR A 290 -13.59 5.15 4.86
CA THR A 290 -14.42 3.97 5.08
C THR A 290 -14.45 3.73 6.58
N GLU A 291 -15.58 3.99 7.21
CA GLU A 291 -15.75 3.91 8.66
C GLU A 291 -16.91 2.98 9.01
N TRP A 292 -16.70 2.16 10.01
CA TRP A 292 -17.78 1.38 10.61
C TRP A 292 -18.62 2.28 11.52
N SER A 293 -19.93 2.28 11.32
CA SER A 293 -20.87 2.97 12.21
C SER A 293 -21.53 1.98 13.18
N TYR A 294 -21.23 2.11 14.46
CA TYR A 294 -21.92 1.32 15.50
C TYR A 294 -23.38 1.72 15.71
N ILE A 295 -23.80 2.89 15.17
CA ILE A 295 -25.20 3.34 15.24
C ILE A 295 -26.07 2.61 14.23
N THR A 296 -25.58 2.52 12.99
CA THR A 296 -26.31 1.87 11.88
C THR A 296 -25.94 0.41 11.70
N ASN A 297 -24.86 -0.06 12.33
CA ASN A 297 -24.23 -1.35 12.09
C ASN A 297 -23.90 -1.55 10.61
N ASP A 298 -23.37 -0.51 9.98
CA ASP A 298 -23.02 -0.51 8.57
C ASP A 298 -21.77 0.35 8.34
N TRP A 299 -21.15 0.19 7.17
CA TRP A 299 -20.02 0.98 6.73
C TRP A 299 -20.48 2.32 6.17
N THR A 300 -19.88 3.40 6.65
CA THR A 300 -20.04 4.73 6.06
C THR A 300 -18.88 5.02 5.15
N VAL A 301 -19.16 5.29 3.87
CA VAL A 301 -18.18 5.69 2.86
C VAL A 301 -18.38 7.15 2.52
N SER A 302 -17.32 7.92 2.56
CA SER A 302 -17.31 9.31 2.13
C SER A 302 -16.12 9.62 1.23
N TYR A 303 -16.28 10.64 0.39
CA TYR A 303 -15.25 11.10 -0.54
C TYR A 303 -15.10 12.60 -0.42
N ALA A 304 -13.88 13.13 -0.62
CA ALA A 304 -13.68 14.57 -0.71
C ALA A 304 -12.48 14.92 -1.59
N ILE A 305 -12.50 16.13 -2.13
CA ILE A 305 -11.32 16.82 -2.67
C ILE A 305 -11.11 18.07 -1.83
N VAL A 306 -9.91 18.25 -1.33
CA VAL A 306 -9.46 19.45 -0.61
C VAL A 306 -8.47 20.21 -1.49
N ASN A 307 -8.67 21.53 -1.59
CA ASN A 307 -7.64 22.40 -2.16
C ASN A 307 -6.58 22.68 -1.10
N THR A 308 -5.35 22.20 -1.32
CA THR A 308 -4.28 22.30 -0.31
C THR A 308 -3.76 23.72 -0.12
N ARG A 309 -3.94 24.61 -1.12
CA ARG A 309 -3.55 26.03 -1.01
C ARG A 309 -4.51 26.81 -0.10
N THR A 310 -5.83 26.62 -0.28
CA THR A 310 -6.87 27.35 0.50
C THR A 310 -7.33 26.60 1.72
N ARG A 311 -7.02 25.30 1.84
CA ARG A 311 -7.47 24.36 2.88
C ARG A 311 -9.00 24.15 2.86
N GLU A 312 -9.65 24.43 1.74
CA GLU A 312 -11.10 24.32 1.58
C GLU A 312 -11.48 22.96 0.96
N ILE A 313 -12.58 22.39 1.41
CA ILE A 313 -13.20 21.23 0.80
C ILE A 313 -13.90 21.67 -0.48
N VAL A 314 -13.32 21.31 -1.63
CA VAL A 314 -13.86 21.69 -2.96
C VAL A 314 -15.13 20.93 -3.29
N THR A 315 -15.17 19.64 -2.95
CA THR A 315 -16.34 18.77 -3.20
C THR A 315 -16.28 17.55 -2.30
N ARG A 316 -17.47 17.03 -1.96
CA ARG A 316 -17.62 15.71 -1.31
C ARG A 316 -18.24 14.68 -2.28
N ASN A 317 -18.30 15.02 -3.55
CA ASN A 317 -18.81 14.15 -4.61
C ASN A 317 -18.02 14.39 -5.89
N PHE A 318 -16.90 13.68 -6.06
CA PHE A 318 -16.09 13.75 -7.27
C PHE A 318 -16.34 12.58 -8.23
N ILE A 319 -17.00 11.50 -7.80
CA ILE A 319 -17.56 10.46 -8.68
C ILE A 319 -18.98 10.88 -9.05
N LYS A 320 -19.26 11.13 -10.35
CA LYS A 320 -20.48 11.82 -10.80
C LYS A 320 -21.53 10.91 -11.45
N ASP A 321 -21.18 9.66 -11.77
CA ASP A 321 -22.04 8.75 -12.54
C ASP A 321 -22.77 7.70 -11.70
N GLY A 322 -22.73 7.83 -10.37
CA GLY A 322 -23.37 6.91 -9.45
C GLY A 322 -22.57 5.62 -9.19
N THR A 323 -21.32 5.53 -9.67
CA THR A 323 -20.44 4.39 -9.41
C THR A 323 -20.09 4.29 -7.93
N GLU A 324 -20.00 5.41 -7.22
CA GLU A 324 -19.70 5.46 -5.77
C GLU A 324 -20.67 4.61 -4.92
N LYS A 325 -21.92 4.47 -5.38
CA LYS A 325 -22.95 3.64 -4.72
C LYS A 325 -22.75 2.13 -4.93
N ARG A 326 -21.89 1.76 -5.86
CA ARG A 326 -21.59 0.37 -6.22
C ARG A 326 -20.23 -0.10 -5.68
N ILE A 327 -19.35 0.84 -5.33
CA ILE A 327 -18.11 0.57 -4.64
C ILE A 327 -18.47 0.20 -3.20
N GLN A 328 -18.22 -1.05 -2.83
CA GLN A 328 -18.55 -1.57 -1.50
C GLN A 328 -17.52 -1.12 -0.46
N THR A 329 -16.24 -1.27 -0.78
CA THR A 329 -15.13 -0.94 0.11
C THR A 329 -14.03 -0.26 -0.68
N PRO A 330 -14.06 1.08 -0.80
CA PRO A 330 -12.95 1.79 -1.44
C PRO A 330 -11.66 1.53 -0.65
N TYR A 331 -10.57 1.22 -1.37
CA TYR A 331 -9.34 0.76 -0.72
C TYR A 331 -8.08 1.43 -1.23
N GLY A 332 -7.95 1.68 -2.53
CA GLY A 332 -6.87 2.44 -3.14
C GLY A 332 -7.39 3.63 -3.93
N ILE A 333 -6.63 4.72 -3.95
CA ILE A 333 -6.92 5.92 -4.75
C ILE A 333 -5.62 6.46 -5.34
N ALA A 334 -5.62 6.79 -6.63
CA ALA A 334 -4.51 7.44 -7.30
C ALA A 334 -5.01 8.37 -8.41
N VAL A 335 -4.24 9.41 -8.73
CA VAL A 335 -4.58 10.37 -9.79
C VAL A 335 -3.42 10.46 -10.77
N ASN A 336 -3.70 10.29 -12.06
CA ASN A 336 -2.71 10.48 -13.11
C ASN A 336 -2.39 11.99 -13.23
N PRO A 337 -1.16 12.43 -12.92
CA PRO A 337 -0.82 13.85 -12.88
C PRO A 337 -0.82 14.53 -14.25
N ASN A 338 -0.75 13.76 -15.36
CA ASN A 338 -0.78 14.28 -16.71
C ASN A 338 -2.21 14.58 -17.17
N THR A 339 -3.13 13.63 -16.95
CA THR A 339 -4.49 13.67 -17.50
C THR A 339 -5.53 14.14 -16.48
N GLY A 340 -5.25 14.00 -15.18
CA GLY A 340 -6.24 14.21 -14.12
C GLY A 340 -7.24 13.06 -13.98
N GLU A 341 -7.08 11.98 -14.74
CA GLU A 341 -7.82 10.75 -14.52
C GLU A 341 -7.52 10.19 -13.15
N PHE A 342 -8.52 9.65 -12.48
CA PHE A 342 -8.32 9.05 -11.18
C PHE A 342 -8.79 7.60 -11.13
N LEU A 343 -8.09 6.85 -10.32
CA LEU A 343 -8.30 5.43 -10.10
C LEU A 343 -8.82 5.23 -8.68
N VAL A 344 -9.88 4.43 -8.54
CA VAL A 344 -10.40 4.00 -7.23
C VAL A 344 -10.57 2.49 -7.27
N THR A 345 -10.08 1.81 -6.25
CA THR A 345 -10.25 0.36 -6.13
C THR A 345 -11.36 0.02 -5.15
N ASP A 346 -11.99 -1.12 -5.37
CA ASP A 346 -12.99 -1.72 -4.50
C ASP A 346 -12.49 -3.08 -4.00
N ALA A 347 -12.19 -3.18 -2.71
CA ALA A 347 -11.77 -4.42 -2.07
C ALA A 347 -12.96 -5.35 -1.75
N LYS A 348 -14.19 -4.91 -1.99
CA LYS A 348 -15.45 -5.66 -1.76
C LYS A 348 -15.55 -6.19 -0.32
N ASP A 349 -15.50 -7.50 -0.16
CA ASP A 349 -15.59 -8.21 1.11
C ASP A 349 -14.21 -8.68 1.63
N TYR A 350 -13.11 -8.18 1.05
CA TYR A 350 -11.73 -8.56 1.33
C TYR A 350 -11.35 -10.01 0.98
N VAL A 351 -12.28 -10.81 0.47
CA VAL A 351 -12.06 -12.24 0.14
C VAL A 351 -12.09 -12.48 -1.36
N ARG A 352 -13.05 -11.88 -2.06
CA ARG A 352 -13.17 -11.97 -3.50
C ARG A 352 -12.20 -11.04 -4.20
N ALA A 353 -11.85 -11.40 -5.44
CA ALA A 353 -11.11 -10.52 -6.33
C ALA A 353 -11.75 -9.11 -6.37
N GLY A 354 -10.92 -8.08 -6.23
CA GLY A 354 -11.34 -6.70 -6.21
C GLY A 354 -11.76 -6.17 -7.58
N THR A 355 -11.99 -4.86 -7.64
CA THR A 355 -12.27 -4.15 -8.88
C THR A 355 -11.50 -2.84 -8.91
N LEU A 356 -10.86 -2.53 -10.02
CA LEU A 356 -10.30 -1.21 -10.30
C LEU A 356 -11.26 -0.45 -11.20
N HIS A 357 -11.58 0.78 -10.82
CA HIS A 357 -12.38 1.73 -11.58
C HIS A 357 -11.51 2.90 -12.02
N CYS A 358 -11.53 3.24 -13.30
CA CYS A 358 -10.91 4.44 -13.87
C CYS A 358 -11.99 5.46 -14.23
N PHE A 359 -11.76 6.70 -13.79
CA PHE A 359 -12.65 7.82 -14.04
C PHE A 359 -11.90 8.92 -14.79
N GLY A 360 -12.63 9.63 -15.66
CA GLY A 360 -12.17 10.88 -16.22
C GLY A 360 -12.06 11.98 -15.16
N PRO A 361 -11.37 13.10 -15.45
CA PRO A 361 -11.29 14.25 -14.54
C PRO A 361 -12.67 14.89 -14.28
N ASP A 362 -13.66 14.59 -15.09
CA ASP A 362 -15.07 14.98 -14.94
C ASP A 362 -15.84 14.12 -13.92
N GLY A 363 -15.23 13.03 -13.43
CA GLY A 363 -15.84 12.10 -12.49
C GLY A 363 -16.72 11.02 -13.14
N ILE A 364 -16.67 10.88 -14.45
CA ILE A 364 -17.39 9.84 -15.20
C ILE A 364 -16.47 8.61 -15.39
N ARG A 365 -16.98 7.45 -15.09
CA ARG A 365 -16.23 6.21 -15.23
C ARG A 365 -15.95 5.90 -16.69
N LYS A 366 -14.68 5.72 -17.01
CA LYS A 366 -14.22 5.29 -18.34
C LYS A 366 -14.31 3.77 -18.49
N TRP A 367 -13.77 3.04 -17.52
CA TRP A 367 -13.75 1.57 -17.53
C TRP A 367 -13.61 0.99 -16.12
N SER A 368 -13.76 -0.33 -16.01
CA SER A 368 -13.51 -1.09 -14.80
C SER A 368 -12.99 -2.47 -15.15
N ILE A 369 -12.15 -3.03 -14.29
CA ILE A 369 -11.54 -4.35 -14.47
C ILE A 369 -11.44 -5.10 -13.13
N SER A 370 -11.52 -6.42 -13.16
CA SER A 370 -11.25 -7.27 -11.99
C SER A 370 -9.74 -7.34 -11.73
N THR A 371 -9.36 -7.26 -10.46
CA THR A 371 -7.97 -7.26 -9.98
C THR A 371 -7.67 -8.52 -9.16
N GLY A 372 -6.52 -8.58 -8.50
CA GLY A 372 -6.29 -9.49 -7.38
C GLY A 372 -7.12 -9.14 -6.15
N ASN A 373 -6.85 -9.82 -5.04
CA ASN A 373 -7.57 -9.60 -3.77
C ASN A 373 -7.00 -8.37 -3.05
N ILE A 374 -7.91 -7.51 -2.58
CA ILE A 374 -7.57 -6.28 -1.83
C ILE A 374 -6.63 -5.39 -2.65
N PRO A 375 -7.08 -4.83 -3.80
CA PRO A 375 -6.28 -3.91 -4.60
C PRO A 375 -6.06 -2.60 -3.84
N ALA A 376 -4.80 -2.25 -3.53
CA ALA A 376 -4.51 -1.20 -2.59
C ALA A 376 -3.67 -0.05 -3.15
N HIS A 377 -2.47 -0.35 -3.61
CA HIS A 377 -1.46 0.66 -3.87
C HIS A 377 -1.14 0.76 -5.36
N ILE A 378 -1.18 1.99 -5.88
CA ILE A 378 -1.01 2.27 -7.30
C ILE A 378 0.18 3.21 -7.48
N VAL A 379 1.10 2.86 -8.40
CA VAL A 379 2.20 3.72 -8.80
C VAL A 379 2.25 3.86 -10.32
N PHE A 380 2.25 5.11 -10.81
CA PHE A 380 2.41 5.40 -12.23
C PHE A 380 3.85 5.27 -12.67
N THR A 381 4.08 4.70 -13.87
CA THR A 381 5.42 4.53 -14.44
C THR A 381 5.65 5.43 -15.65
N ARG A 382 6.83 6.09 -15.66
CA ARG A 382 7.39 6.79 -16.82
C ARG A 382 8.34 5.90 -17.63
N LYS A 383 8.36 4.61 -17.34
CA LYS A 383 9.14 3.61 -18.05
C LYS A 383 8.19 2.69 -18.81
N LYS A 384 8.56 2.37 -20.06
CA LYS A 384 7.83 1.37 -20.82
C LYS A 384 8.21 -0.02 -20.32
N LEU A 385 7.21 -0.84 -20.12
CA LEU A 385 7.43 -2.26 -19.82
C LEU A 385 7.98 -2.93 -21.07
N GLN A 386 9.10 -3.64 -20.94
CA GLN A 386 9.70 -4.38 -22.04
C GLN A 386 8.89 -5.67 -22.30
N PRO A 387 8.74 -6.10 -23.56
CA PRO A 387 8.19 -7.42 -23.87
C PRO A 387 8.95 -8.54 -23.14
N LEU A 388 8.28 -9.67 -22.90
CA LEU A 388 9.00 -10.88 -22.47
C LEU A 388 9.98 -11.28 -23.57
N GLU A 389 11.24 -11.49 -23.19
CA GLU A 389 12.18 -12.17 -24.08
C GLU A 389 11.75 -13.64 -24.17
N GLU A 390 11.56 -14.13 -25.39
CA GLU A 390 11.20 -15.53 -25.69
C GLU A 390 12.30 -16.52 -25.28
#